data_1df0c4986aa83f4ac9626116b7474584
#
_entry.id   1df0c4986aa83f4ac9626116b7474584
#
_cell.length_a   1.000
_cell.length_b   1.000
_cell.length_c   1.000
_cell.angle_alpha   90.00
_cell.angle_beta   90.00
_cell.angle_gamma   90.00
#
_symmetry.space_group_name_H-M   'P 1'
#
loop_
_entity.id
_entity.type
_entity.pdbx_description
1 polymer ?
#
loop_
_entity_poly.entity_id
_entity_poly.type
_entity_poly.pdbx_seq_one_letter_code
_entity_poly.pdbx_strand_id
1 'polypeptide(L)'
;MINEVYIIDDDESSLLVFRELFREDKGYKFISVKSEQIEMALKNIPSLIVINEDAIKMDVLDVCRKIRKDEDNTITPVIVVSSNGRREHRMKILNESIEYFIKKPVDEGYLYYTVKNLMRLLT
;
A
#
# COMPACT_ATOMS: atom_id res chain seq x y z
N MET A 1 4.37 -18.43 -8.26
CA MET A 1 4.55 -16.97 -8.48
C MET A 1 4.54 -16.25 -7.14
N ILE A 2 5.48 -15.31 -6.95
CA ILE A 2 5.55 -14.53 -5.73
C ILE A 2 4.92 -13.16 -5.96
N ASN A 3 4.02 -12.76 -5.05
CA ASN A 3 3.44 -11.43 -5.06
C ASN A 3 4.36 -10.48 -4.29
N GLU A 4 4.95 -9.52 -5.00
CA GLU A 4 5.75 -8.49 -4.35
C GLU A 4 4.85 -7.35 -3.91
N VAL A 5 4.87 -7.06 -2.63
CA VAL A 5 4.08 -6.00 -2.02
C VAL A 5 5.03 -4.89 -1.56
N TYR A 6 4.85 -3.69 -2.10
CA TYR A 6 5.63 -2.54 -1.67
C TYR A 6 4.91 -1.85 -0.52
N ILE A 7 5.65 -1.58 0.54
CA ILE A 7 5.15 -0.83 1.70
C ILE A 7 5.87 0.51 1.70
N ILE A 8 5.12 1.56 1.40
CA ILE A 8 5.64 2.93 1.40
C ILE A 8 5.61 3.45 2.83
N ASP A 9 6.76 3.45 3.47
CA ASP A 9 6.91 3.74 4.90
C ASP A 9 8.35 4.19 5.13
N ASP A 10 8.55 5.46 5.43
CA ASP A 10 9.90 6.02 5.58
C ASP A 10 10.63 5.52 6.83
N ASP A 11 9.88 5.00 7.80
CA ASP A 11 10.42 4.46 9.05
C ASP A 11 10.61 2.94 9.02
N GLU A 12 10.15 2.29 7.97
CA GLU A 12 10.12 0.82 7.85
C GLU A 12 9.33 0.12 8.96
N SER A 13 8.53 0.88 9.71
CA SER A 13 7.82 0.37 10.89
C SER A 13 6.74 -0.65 10.54
N SER A 14 6.16 -0.56 9.35
CA SER A 14 5.08 -1.45 8.92
C SER A 14 5.58 -2.80 8.40
N LEU A 15 6.85 -2.88 8.00
CA LEU A 15 7.39 -4.07 7.34
C LEU A 15 7.28 -5.31 8.21
N LEU A 16 7.65 -5.19 9.49
CA LEU A 16 7.61 -6.32 10.42
C LEU A 16 6.19 -6.81 10.67
N VAL A 17 5.22 -5.89 10.72
CA VAL A 17 3.82 -6.23 10.91
C VAL A 17 3.34 -7.10 9.74
N PHE A 18 3.62 -6.70 8.51
CA PHE A 18 3.22 -7.47 7.34
C PHE A 18 3.92 -8.82 7.27
N ARG A 19 5.22 -8.85 7.53
CA ARG A 19 5.98 -10.12 7.53
C ARG A 19 5.43 -11.10 8.56
N GLU A 20 5.11 -10.63 9.76
CA GLU A 20 4.55 -11.47 10.79
C GLU A 20 3.14 -11.95 10.44
N LEU A 21 2.32 -11.04 9.92
CA LEU A 21 0.94 -11.34 9.55
C LEU A 21 0.85 -12.40 8.45
N PHE A 22 1.80 -12.39 7.51
CA PHE A 22 1.82 -13.31 6.36
C PHE A 22 2.89 -14.40 6.45
N ARG A 23 3.44 -14.64 7.65
CA ARG A 23 4.57 -15.57 7.78
C ARG A 23 4.28 -16.98 7.28
N GLU A 24 3.02 -17.40 7.33
CA GLU A 24 2.60 -18.72 6.85
C GLU A 24 2.29 -18.72 5.35
N ASP A 25 2.21 -17.56 4.73
CA ASP A 25 1.90 -17.41 3.31
C ASP A 25 3.18 -17.19 2.51
N LYS A 26 3.67 -18.24 1.87
CA LYS A 26 4.96 -18.18 1.18
C LYS A 26 4.92 -17.51 -0.18
N GLY A 27 3.75 -17.15 -0.65
CA GLY A 27 3.58 -16.48 -1.93
C GLY A 27 3.74 -14.97 -1.89
N TYR A 28 4.21 -14.40 -0.77
CA TYR A 28 4.32 -12.95 -0.59
C TYR A 28 5.72 -12.53 -0.21
N LYS A 29 6.17 -11.43 -0.80
CA LYS A 29 7.42 -10.79 -0.42
C LYS A 29 7.13 -9.32 -0.17
N PHE A 30 7.44 -8.85 1.03
CA PHE A 30 7.19 -7.47 1.44
C PHE A 30 8.47 -6.66 1.38
N ILE A 31 8.41 -5.53 0.69
CA ILE A 31 9.56 -4.67 0.45
C ILE A 31 9.22 -3.27 0.92
N SER A 32 10.03 -2.72 1.83
CA SER A 32 9.86 -1.35 2.30
C SER A 32 10.45 -0.38 1.29
N VAL A 33 9.70 0.66 0.96
CA VAL A 33 10.11 1.70 0.02
C VAL A 33 9.88 3.05 0.66
N LYS A 34 10.90 3.90 0.63
CA LYS A 34 10.75 5.28 1.12
C LYS A 34 9.94 6.09 0.12
N SER A 35 9.12 7.02 0.61
CA SER A 35 8.25 7.81 -0.25
C SER A 35 9.01 8.57 -1.34
N GLU A 36 10.21 9.07 -1.03
CA GLU A 36 11.06 9.78 -2.01
C GLU A 36 11.58 8.87 -3.13
N GLN A 37 11.55 7.57 -2.93
CA GLN A 37 12.07 6.58 -3.89
C GLN A 37 10.98 5.93 -4.72
N ILE A 38 9.75 6.42 -4.63
CA ILE A 38 8.61 5.76 -5.28
C ILE A 38 8.78 5.65 -6.80
N GLU A 39 9.27 6.68 -7.45
CA GLU A 39 9.42 6.66 -8.90
C GLU A 39 10.38 5.57 -9.38
N MET A 40 11.49 5.41 -8.66
CA MET A 40 12.46 4.37 -8.99
C MET A 40 11.87 2.97 -8.69
N ALA A 41 11.18 2.84 -7.56
CA ALA A 41 10.60 1.56 -7.17
C ALA A 41 9.52 1.08 -8.16
N LEU A 42 8.78 2.01 -8.77
CA LEU A 42 7.71 1.67 -9.70
C LEU A 42 8.20 1.09 -11.03
N LYS A 43 9.50 1.15 -11.31
CA LYS A 43 10.07 0.51 -12.50
C LYS A 43 9.92 -1.01 -12.44
N ASN A 44 9.87 -1.57 -11.26
CA ASN A 44 9.50 -2.97 -11.05
C ASN A 44 8.04 -2.97 -10.62
N ILE A 45 7.16 -3.56 -11.40
CA ILE A 45 5.74 -3.51 -11.16
C ILE A 45 5.37 -4.42 -9.99
N PRO A 46 4.99 -3.86 -8.82
CA PRO A 46 4.57 -4.69 -7.69
C PRO A 46 3.16 -5.21 -7.89
N SER A 47 2.80 -6.24 -7.14
CA SER A 47 1.44 -6.77 -7.14
C SER A 47 0.48 -5.90 -6.33
N LEU A 48 1.01 -5.19 -5.33
CA LEU A 48 0.22 -4.36 -4.41
C LEU A 48 1.13 -3.29 -3.82
N ILE A 49 0.56 -2.13 -3.57
CA ILE A 49 1.25 -1.05 -2.85
C ILE A 49 0.42 -0.70 -1.61
N VAL A 50 1.08 -0.67 -0.46
CA VAL A 50 0.49 -0.21 0.81
C VAL A 50 1.21 1.05 1.24
N ILE A 51 0.47 2.12 1.51
CA ILE A 51 1.05 3.38 1.95
C ILE A 51 0.69 3.60 3.41
N ASN A 52 1.70 3.71 4.27
CA ASN A 52 1.49 4.11 5.67
C ASN A 52 1.61 5.63 5.73
N GLU A 53 0.48 6.31 5.64
CA GLU A 53 0.45 7.76 5.54
C GLU A 53 1.15 8.45 6.71
N ASP A 54 1.03 7.91 7.92
CA ASP A 54 1.60 8.54 9.12
C ASP A 54 3.13 8.49 9.17
N ALA A 55 3.74 7.68 8.33
CA ALA A 55 5.18 7.47 8.34
C ALA A 55 5.87 7.89 7.04
N ILE A 56 5.23 8.69 6.20
CA ILE A 56 5.85 9.22 4.99
C ILE A 56 6.08 10.71 5.10
N LYS A 57 7.17 11.18 4.50
CA LYS A 57 7.53 12.60 4.47
C LYS A 57 6.81 13.35 3.36
N MET A 58 6.50 12.66 2.27
CA MET A 58 5.77 13.23 1.15
C MET A 58 4.27 13.30 1.47
N ASP A 59 3.59 14.22 0.84
CA ASP A 59 2.12 14.28 0.91
C ASP A 59 1.54 13.02 0.28
N VAL A 60 0.57 12.39 0.95
CA VAL A 60 0.00 11.12 0.49
C VAL A 60 -0.68 11.24 -0.87
N LEU A 61 -1.32 12.37 -1.16
CA LEU A 61 -1.96 12.57 -2.45
C LEU A 61 -0.93 12.62 -3.58
N ASP A 62 0.23 13.22 -3.30
CA ASP A 62 1.31 13.27 -4.29
C ASP A 62 1.85 11.87 -4.59
N VAL A 63 1.98 11.05 -3.55
CA VAL A 63 2.41 9.65 -3.73
C VAL A 63 1.38 8.89 -4.57
N CYS A 64 0.10 9.02 -4.25
CA CYS A 64 -0.97 8.36 -5.00
C CYS A 64 -0.96 8.79 -6.48
N ARG A 65 -0.79 10.07 -6.73
CA ARG A 65 -0.75 10.60 -8.10
C ARG A 65 0.46 10.09 -8.88
N LYS A 66 1.62 10.01 -8.23
CA LYS A 66 2.81 9.45 -8.87
C LYS A 66 2.60 8.01 -9.28
N ILE A 67 1.96 7.22 -8.42
CA ILE A 67 1.65 5.83 -8.74
C ILE A 67 0.72 5.75 -9.96
N ARG A 68 -0.34 6.53 -9.97
CA ARG A 68 -1.36 6.47 -11.04
C ARG A 68 -0.89 7.07 -12.36
N LYS A 69 0.11 7.94 -12.35
CA LYS A 69 0.71 8.48 -13.59
C LYS A 69 1.68 7.51 -14.23
N ASP A 70 2.21 6.56 -13.47
CA ASP A 70 3.11 5.56 -14.01
C ASP A 70 2.32 4.60 -14.91
N GLU A 71 2.71 4.50 -16.19
CA GLU A 71 1.97 3.73 -17.20
C GLU A 71 1.77 2.27 -16.81
N ASP A 72 2.76 1.68 -16.14
CA ASP A 72 2.73 0.28 -15.76
C ASP A 72 1.98 0.02 -14.46
N ASN A 73 1.63 1.09 -13.72
CA ASN A 73 0.99 1.01 -12.41
C ASN A 73 -0.37 1.70 -12.35
N THR A 74 -1.01 1.91 -13.50
CA THR A 74 -2.33 2.57 -13.54
C THR A 74 -3.41 1.75 -12.83
N ILE A 75 -3.24 0.43 -12.80
CA ILE A 75 -4.22 -0.49 -12.18
C ILE A 75 -3.65 -1.28 -11.01
N THR A 76 -2.38 -1.06 -10.64
CA THR A 76 -1.81 -1.71 -9.45
C THR A 76 -2.64 -1.33 -8.23
N PRO A 77 -3.17 -2.30 -7.47
CA PRO A 77 -3.99 -1.96 -6.30
C PRO A 77 -3.17 -1.24 -5.24
N VAL A 78 -3.80 -0.27 -4.59
CA VAL A 78 -3.17 0.53 -3.54
C VAL A 78 -4.09 0.57 -2.32
N ILE A 79 -3.50 0.34 -1.16
CA ILE A 79 -4.15 0.50 0.14
C ILE A 79 -3.45 1.66 0.85
N VAL A 80 -4.22 2.62 1.35
CA VAL A 80 -3.69 3.66 2.22
C VAL A 80 -4.13 3.36 3.65
N VAL A 81 -3.17 3.32 4.57
CA VAL A 81 -3.43 3.15 6.00
C VAL A 81 -3.10 4.46 6.69
N SER A 82 -4.01 5.00 7.49
CA SER A 82 -3.86 6.33 8.08
C SER A 82 -4.59 6.46 9.41
N SER A 83 -4.02 7.25 10.32
CA SER A 83 -4.71 7.65 11.54
C SER A 83 -5.74 8.75 11.30
N ASN A 84 -5.67 9.45 10.16
CA ASN A 84 -6.62 10.48 9.80
C ASN A 84 -7.81 9.90 9.02
N GLY A 85 -8.82 9.44 9.75
CA GLY A 85 -10.03 8.87 9.16
C GLY A 85 -11.14 9.88 8.88
N ARG A 86 -10.83 11.18 8.84
CA ARG A 86 -11.84 12.21 8.54
C ARG A 86 -12.39 11.99 7.16
N ARG A 87 -13.70 12.17 7.02
CA ARG A 87 -14.40 11.89 5.77
C ARG A 87 -13.79 12.62 4.57
N GLU A 88 -13.50 13.91 4.72
CA GLU A 88 -12.94 14.71 3.63
C GLU A 88 -11.59 14.19 3.17
N HIS A 89 -10.74 13.84 4.13
CA HIS A 89 -9.41 13.31 3.84
C HIS A 89 -9.50 11.97 3.13
N ARG A 90 -10.33 11.07 3.67
CA ARG A 90 -10.54 9.74 3.08
C ARG A 90 -11.07 9.84 1.65
N MET A 91 -12.04 10.74 1.41
CA MET A 91 -12.61 10.92 0.08
C MET A 91 -11.60 11.44 -0.93
N LYS A 92 -10.74 12.37 -0.52
CA LYS A 92 -9.67 12.86 -1.40
C LYS A 92 -8.75 11.73 -1.85
N ILE A 93 -8.39 10.85 -0.93
CA ILE A 93 -7.52 9.72 -1.23
C ILE A 93 -8.22 8.73 -2.16
N LEU A 94 -9.45 8.34 -1.83
CA LEU A 94 -10.20 7.39 -2.65
C LEU A 94 -10.47 7.93 -4.06
N ASN A 95 -10.61 9.24 -4.21
CA ASN A 95 -10.79 9.87 -5.52
C ASN A 95 -9.54 9.79 -6.41
N GLU A 96 -8.40 9.41 -5.87
CA GLU A 96 -7.19 9.16 -6.65
C GLU A 96 -7.11 7.71 -7.15
N SER A 97 -8.24 7.03 -7.25
CA SER A 97 -8.34 5.63 -7.71
C SER A 97 -7.60 4.66 -6.79
N ILE A 98 -7.74 4.88 -5.50
CA ILE A 98 -7.18 4.01 -4.46
C ILE A 98 -8.26 3.00 -4.06
N GLU A 99 -7.91 1.71 -4.01
CA GLU A 99 -8.87 0.63 -3.75
C GLU A 99 -9.40 0.61 -2.32
N TYR A 100 -8.52 0.84 -1.35
CA TYR A 100 -8.91 0.80 0.07
C TYR A 100 -8.23 1.88 0.88
N PHE A 101 -9.01 2.47 1.78
CA PHE A 101 -8.50 3.34 2.84
C PHE A 101 -8.82 2.66 4.17
N ILE A 102 -7.79 2.39 4.97
CA ILE A 102 -7.95 1.71 6.27
C ILE A 102 -7.53 2.68 7.38
N LYS A 103 -8.47 2.99 8.27
CA LYS A 103 -8.19 3.85 9.41
C LYS A 103 -7.52 3.07 10.53
N LYS A 104 -6.49 3.65 11.13
CA LYS A 104 -5.88 3.08 12.33
C LYS A 104 -6.76 3.31 13.56
N PRO A 105 -6.74 2.43 14.56
CA PRO A 105 -5.93 1.22 14.65
C PRO A 105 -6.42 0.14 13.69
N VAL A 106 -5.47 -0.54 13.03
CA VAL A 106 -5.79 -1.53 12.02
C VAL A 106 -6.14 -2.87 12.68
N ASP A 107 -7.27 -3.43 12.27
CA ASP A 107 -7.60 -4.82 12.60
C ASP A 107 -6.74 -5.70 11.70
N GLU A 108 -5.86 -6.51 12.28
CA GLU A 108 -4.92 -7.34 11.53
C GLU A 108 -5.63 -8.38 10.66
N GLY A 109 -6.71 -8.96 11.16
CA GLY A 109 -7.53 -9.89 10.37
C GLY A 109 -8.13 -9.24 9.16
N TYR A 110 -8.67 -8.03 9.33
CA TYR A 110 -9.23 -7.27 8.22
C TYR A 110 -8.17 -6.94 7.17
N LEU A 111 -6.99 -6.52 7.62
CA LEU A 111 -5.87 -6.22 6.72
C LEU A 111 -5.44 -7.46 5.95
N TYR A 112 -5.28 -8.58 6.66
CA TYR A 112 -4.89 -9.85 6.05
C TYR A 112 -5.85 -10.25 4.93
N TYR A 113 -7.15 -10.28 5.23
CA TYR A 113 -8.15 -10.69 4.25
C TYR A 113 -8.31 -9.67 3.11
N THR A 114 -8.13 -8.38 3.39
CA THR A 114 -8.17 -7.36 2.33
C THR A 114 -7.07 -7.60 1.32
N VAL A 115 -5.85 -7.85 1.78
CA VAL A 115 -4.72 -8.16 0.90
C VAL A 115 -4.98 -9.45 0.11
N LYS A 116 -5.42 -10.51 0.80
CA LYS A 116 -5.70 -11.80 0.17
C LYS A 116 -6.77 -11.67 -0.90
N ASN A 117 -7.83 -10.93 -0.62
CA ASN A 117 -8.92 -10.74 -1.58
C ASN A 117 -8.48 -9.95 -2.81
N LEU A 118 -7.68 -8.89 -2.62
CA LEU A 118 -7.14 -8.14 -3.76
C LEU A 118 -6.27 -9.01 -4.64
N MET A 119 -5.41 -9.82 -4.04
CA MET A 119 -4.53 -10.70 -4.82
C MET A 119 -5.30 -11.78 -5.56
N ARG A 120 -6.38 -12.29 -4.99
CA ARG A 120 -7.23 -13.29 -5.65
C ARG A 120 -7.92 -12.73 -6.89
N LEU A 121 -8.39 -11.48 -6.81
CA LEU A 121 -9.09 -10.84 -7.93
C LEU A 121 -8.18 -10.59 -9.13
N LEU A 122 -6.86 -10.55 -8.92
CA LEU A 122 -5.89 -10.27 -9.96
C LEU A 122 -5.28 -11.52 -10.57
N THR A 123 -5.55 -12.66 -9.99
CA THR A 123 -5.10 -13.96 -10.51
C THR A 123 -6.29 -14.76 -11.03
#